data_074f4dcd87eb0b03bd5af114a3ced001
#
_entry.id   074f4dcd87eb0b03bd5af114a3ced001
#
_cell.length_a   1.000
_cell.length_b   1.000
_cell.length_c   1.000
_cell.angle_alpha   90.00
_cell.angle_beta   90.00
_cell.angle_gamma   90.00
#
_symmetry.space_group_name_H-M   'P 1'
#
loop_
_entity.id
_entity.type
_entity.pdbx_description
1 polymer ?
#
loop_
_entity_poly.entity_id
_entity_poly.type
_entity_poly.pdbx_seq_one_letter_code
_entity_poly.pdbx_strand_id
1 'polypeptide(L)'
;MKIKTISGLIFIALLTMLIVLTTGWNPAAVFTIVFGLSLFAMPKGVLAMAVTVELWQTDIIENLFKNNAFAKRAYNADQYVLAGKVVHIPRAGTPSAVTKNLNSFPAIAVKRTDDDITYAIDTFYTTPRHIEKIENYELSYDKRQSALGEDQAALIDTCMDGLLFNWMPLVANTILTDGPAVDPTMAGGTAHRLAFSKTNLQAGKLALDKDKIPGTGRIALLTADHYNQFFNSLSDAEKTNFNNVANLAEGVVGRYLGFDIMMRTSVGRYRGADGAFVKVDEYDAGFAASDKSDDRAASLLYHEKTVERAFGNVEMFDRANDPLYYGDVYSFILRMGGRIRRASGVYAVVEALAA
;
A
#
# COMPACT_ATOMS: atom_id res chain seq x y z
N MET A 1 22.99 -2.27 -13.15
CA MET A 1 22.78 -2.43 -14.62
C MET A 1 23.53 -1.41 -15.48
N LYS A 2 23.65 -0.14 -15.11
CA LYS A 2 24.36 0.90 -15.91
C LYS A 2 25.87 0.64 -16.17
N ILE A 3 26.58 -0.10 -15.33
CA ILE A 3 28.02 -0.32 -15.49
C ILE A 3 28.34 -1.34 -16.59
N LYS A 4 27.55 -2.40 -16.75
CA LYS A 4 27.80 -3.44 -17.79
C LYS A 4 27.48 -2.95 -19.22
N THR A 5 26.48 -2.09 -19.39
CA THR A 5 26.15 -1.47 -20.68
C THR A 5 27.19 -0.43 -21.09
N ILE A 6 27.74 0.34 -20.13
CA ILE A 6 28.81 1.31 -20.38
C ILE A 6 30.10 0.59 -20.77
N SER A 7 30.46 -0.51 -20.10
CA SER A 7 31.65 -1.30 -20.46
C SER A 7 31.55 -1.95 -21.86
N GLY A 8 30.34 -2.39 -22.24
CA GLY A 8 30.08 -2.93 -23.59
C GLY A 8 30.22 -1.88 -24.69
N LEU A 9 29.68 -0.67 -24.46
CA LEU A 9 29.81 0.45 -25.40
C LEU A 9 31.26 0.91 -25.54
N ILE A 10 32.00 0.97 -24.44
CA ILE A 10 33.45 1.31 -24.46
C ILE A 10 34.24 0.25 -25.24
N PHE A 11 33.94 -1.03 -25.05
CA PHE A 11 34.58 -2.11 -25.76
C PHE A 11 34.31 -2.04 -27.28
N ILE A 12 33.07 -1.78 -27.70
CA ILE A 12 32.69 -1.58 -29.10
C ILE A 12 33.42 -0.38 -29.70
N ALA A 13 33.49 0.74 -28.95
CA ALA A 13 34.19 1.94 -29.39
C ALA A 13 35.71 1.71 -29.57
N LEU A 14 36.34 0.99 -28.63
CA LEU A 14 37.76 0.61 -28.74
C LEU A 14 38.02 -0.35 -29.90
N LEU A 15 37.14 -1.32 -30.14
CA LEU A 15 37.24 -2.27 -31.23
C LEU A 15 37.07 -1.57 -32.57
N THR A 16 36.11 -0.63 -32.69
CA THR A 16 35.94 0.17 -33.91
C THR A 16 37.16 1.05 -34.19
N MET A 17 37.74 1.68 -33.19
CA MET A 17 38.95 2.49 -33.33
C MET A 17 40.13 1.67 -33.77
N LEU A 18 40.31 0.43 -33.27
CA LEU A 18 41.35 -0.49 -33.67
C LEU A 18 41.21 -0.90 -35.15
N ILE A 19 39.99 -1.24 -35.58
CA ILE A 19 39.71 -1.64 -36.98
C ILE A 19 39.94 -0.47 -37.95
N VAL A 20 39.53 0.74 -37.59
CA VAL A 20 39.75 1.95 -38.39
C VAL A 20 41.23 2.26 -38.54
N LEU A 21 42.03 2.12 -37.47
CA LEU A 21 43.47 2.32 -37.47
C LEU A 21 44.21 1.30 -38.35
N THR A 22 43.73 0.06 -38.46
CA THR A 22 44.36 -1.00 -39.21
C THR A 22 43.92 -1.06 -40.69
N THR A 23 42.67 -0.67 -40.98
CA THR A 23 42.08 -0.85 -42.34
C THR A 23 41.88 0.47 -43.08
N GLY A 24 41.89 1.63 -42.39
CA GLY A 24 41.62 2.93 -42.98
C GLY A 24 40.17 3.14 -43.43
N TRP A 25 39.24 2.27 -43.01
CA TRP A 25 37.82 2.36 -43.36
C TRP A 25 37.11 3.51 -42.66
N ASN A 26 35.99 3.95 -43.25
CA ASN A 26 35.19 5.01 -42.67
C ASN A 26 34.70 4.60 -41.27
N PRO A 27 35.00 5.39 -40.21
CA PRO A 27 34.66 5.04 -38.81
C PRO A 27 33.17 4.82 -38.58
N ALA A 28 32.30 5.53 -39.32
CA ALA A 28 30.85 5.36 -39.18
C ALA A 28 30.38 4.00 -39.76
N ALA A 29 30.97 3.54 -40.86
CA ALA A 29 30.64 2.25 -41.44
C ALA A 29 31.15 1.09 -40.59
N VAL A 30 32.35 1.19 -40.04
CA VAL A 30 32.91 0.17 -39.14
C VAL A 30 32.09 0.10 -37.85
N PHE A 31 31.71 1.24 -37.27
CA PHE A 31 30.85 1.28 -36.08
C PHE A 31 29.49 0.61 -36.30
N THR A 32 28.82 0.90 -37.43
CA THR A 32 27.51 0.26 -37.73
C THR A 32 27.65 -1.25 -37.95
N ILE A 33 28.72 -1.73 -38.55
CA ILE A 33 28.97 -3.17 -38.74
C ILE A 33 29.26 -3.85 -37.41
N VAL A 34 30.14 -3.30 -36.57
CA VAL A 34 30.52 -3.87 -35.28
C VAL A 34 29.35 -3.83 -34.30
N PHE A 35 28.59 -2.73 -34.31
CA PHE A 35 27.39 -2.60 -33.48
C PHE A 35 26.29 -3.58 -33.94
N GLY A 36 26.05 -3.71 -35.24
CA GLY A 36 25.13 -4.68 -35.82
C GLY A 36 25.51 -6.13 -35.48
N LEU A 37 26.79 -6.49 -35.61
CA LEU A 37 27.29 -7.81 -35.23
C LEU A 37 27.18 -8.07 -33.74
N SER A 38 27.38 -7.05 -32.88
CA SER A 38 27.23 -7.19 -31.41
C SER A 38 25.79 -7.46 -31.01
N LEU A 39 24.79 -6.92 -31.73
CA LEU A 39 23.37 -7.21 -31.50
C LEU A 39 23.02 -8.67 -31.87
N PHE A 40 23.68 -9.25 -32.89
CA PHE A 40 23.49 -10.66 -33.23
C PHE A 40 24.24 -11.62 -32.31
N ALA A 41 25.33 -11.16 -31.68
CA ALA A 41 26.14 -11.98 -30.79
C ALA A 41 25.60 -12.00 -29.34
N MET A 42 24.62 -11.15 -29.00
CA MET A 42 23.98 -11.23 -27.71
C MET A 42 23.11 -12.49 -27.61
N PRO A 43 23.26 -13.32 -26.56
CA PRO A 43 22.37 -14.44 -26.35
C PRO A 43 20.93 -13.92 -26.31
N LYS A 44 20.09 -14.43 -27.21
CA LYS A 44 18.70 -13.96 -27.44
C LYS A 44 17.80 -13.95 -26.20
N GLY A 45 18.23 -14.54 -25.06
CA GLY A 45 17.50 -14.57 -23.79
C GLY A 45 17.71 -13.35 -22.88
N VAL A 46 18.87 -12.67 -22.91
CA VAL A 46 19.22 -11.65 -21.92
C VAL A 46 18.43 -10.36 -22.07
N LEU A 47 18.20 -9.90 -23.31
CA LEU A 47 17.38 -8.71 -23.56
C LEU A 47 15.90 -8.98 -23.32
N ALA A 48 15.40 -10.15 -23.70
CA ALA A 48 14.00 -10.52 -23.46
C ALA A 48 13.70 -10.66 -21.97
N MET A 49 14.62 -11.19 -21.16
CA MET A 49 14.45 -11.31 -19.71
C MET A 49 14.47 -9.96 -18.99
N ALA A 50 15.37 -9.04 -19.36
CA ALA A 50 15.41 -7.72 -18.76
C ALA A 50 14.12 -6.93 -19.04
N VAL A 51 13.61 -7.00 -20.27
CA VAL A 51 12.35 -6.34 -20.65
C VAL A 51 11.15 -6.95 -19.92
N THR A 52 11.10 -8.28 -19.79
CA THR A 52 10.01 -8.93 -19.04
C THR A 52 10.02 -8.56 -17.57
N VAL A 53 11.16 -8.53 -16.90
CA VAL A 53 11.27 -8.12 -15.50
C VAL A 53 10.81 -6.67 -15.29
N GLU A 54 11.21 -5.74 -16.17
CA GLU A 54 10.77 -4.33 -16.11
C GLU A 54 9.26 -4.18 -16.33
N LEU A 55 8.67 -4.95 -17.24
CA LEU A 55 7.22 -4.97 -17.48
C LEU A 55 6.47 -5.46 -16.23
N TRP A 56 6.88 -6.56 -15.62
CA TRP A 56 6.24 -7.09 -14.42
C TRP A 56 6.36 -6.15 -13.21
N GLN A 57 7.49 -5.48 -13.05
CA GLN A 57 7.65 -4.45 -12.02
C GLN A 57 6.70 -3.27 -12.23
N THR A 58 6.53 -2.84 -13.48
CA THR A 58 5.60 -1.77 -13.84
C THR A 58 4.16 -2.18 -13.59
N ASP A 59 3.77 -3.41 -13.95
CA ASP A 59 2.44 -3.96 -13.73
C ASP A 59 2.10 -4.04 -12.24
N ILE A 60 3.04 -4.43 -11.39
CA ILE A 60 2.84 -4.45 -9.93
C ILE A 60 2.55 -3.03 -9.42
N ILE A 61 3.33 -2.04 -9.81
CA ILE A 61 3.15 -0.65 -9.38
C ILE A 61 1.81 -0.10 -9.87
N GLU A 62 1.44 -0.38 -11.12
CA GLU A 62 0.17 0.07 -11.67
C GLU A 62 -1.02 -0.57 -10.97
N ASN A 63 -1.00 -1.89 -10.77
CA ASN A 63 -2.07 -2.63 -10.13
C ASN A 63 -2.17 -2.35 -8.62
N LEU A 64 -1.05 -2.04 -7.96
CA LEU A 64 -1.02 -1.65 -6.54
C LEU A 64 -2.03 -0.54 -6.23
N PHE A 65 -2.07 0.49 -7.07
CA PHE A 65 -2.93 1.64 -6.86
C PHE A 65 -4.26 1.57 -7.61
N LYS A 66 -4.37 0.75 -8.65
CA LYS A 66 -5.59 0.60 -9.42
C LYS A 66 -6.69 -0.08 -8.61
N ASN A 67 -6.35 -1.16 -7.92
CA ASN A 67 -7.29 -1.94 -7.12
C ASN A 67 -7.44 -1.42 -5.68
N ASN A 68 -6.54 -0.56 -5.22
CA ASN A 68 -6.51 -0.01 -3.86
C ASN A 68 -6.55 1.52 -3.86
N ALA A 69 -7.64 2.07 -4.36
CA ALA A 69 -7.85 3.51 -4.51
C ALA A 69 -7.69 4.31 -3.20
N PHE A 70 -7.98 3.70 -2.05
CA PHE A 70 -7.82 4.32 -0.74
C PHE A 70 -6.36 4.70 -0.45
N ALA A 71 -5.41 3.87 -0.85
CA ALA A 71 -3.98 4.13 -0.66
C ALA A 71 -3.48 5.29 -1.53
N LYS A 72 -4.09 5.47 -2.72
CA LYS A 72 -3.77 6.58 -3.62
C LYS A 72 -4.16 7.94 -3.03
N ARG A 73 -5.21 7.98 -2.20
CA ARG A 73 -5.71 9.19 -1.56
C ARG A 73 -4.98 9.57 -0.27
N ALA A 74 -4.05 8.76 0.22
CA ALA A 74 -3.18 9.11 1.34
C ALA A 74 -2.10 10.10 0.91
N TYR A 75 -1.54 10.83 1.89
CA TYR A 75 -0.39 11.70 1.63
C TYR A 75 0.80 10.88 1.11
N ASN A 76 1.39 11.34 0.02
CA ASN A 76 2.54 10.67 -0.59
C ASN A 76 3.84 11.12 0.07
N ALA A 77 4.55 10.17 0.71
CA ALA A 77 5.85 10.37 1.34
C ALA A 77 7.00 9.67 0.59
N ASP A 78 6.79 9.22 -0.66
CA ASP A 78 7.77 8.46 -1.44
C ASP A 78 9.09 9.23 -1.60
N GLN A 79 9.03 10.57 -1.71
CA GLN A 79 10.21 11.45 -1.83
C GLN A 79 11.12 11.44 -0.59
N TYR A 80 10.63 11.02 0.56
CA TYR A 80 11.38 10.99 1.82
C TYR A 80 11.99 9.62 2.13
N VAL A 81 11.82 8.65 1.25
CA VAL A 81 12.38 7.30 1.42
C VAL A 81 13.88 7.31 1.09
N LEU A 82 14.70 7.11 2.11
CA LEU A 82 16.14 7.02 1.97
C LEU A 82 16.58 5.56 1.86
N ALA A 83 17.34 5.25 0.80
CA ALA A 83 17.86 3.89 0.51
C ALA A 83 16.79 2.78 0.55
N GLY A 84 15.51 3.12 0.33
CA GLY A 84 14.39 2.17 0.29
C GLY A 84 14.06 1.49 1.61
N LYS A 85 14.54 2.00 2.77
CA LYS A 85 14.32 1.37 4.07
C LYS A 85 13.77 2.30 5.15
N VAL A 86 14.10 3.56 5.12
CA VAL A 86 13.75 4.50 6.18
C VAL A 86 13.18 5.77 5.58
N VAL A 87 12.09 6.23 6.15
CA VAL A 87 11.46 7.50 5.79
C VAL A 87 11.87 8.55 6.80
N HIS A 88 12.43 9.67 6.34
CA HIS A 88 12.80 10.82 7.15
C HIS A 88 11.92 12.00 6.80
N ILE A 89 11.07 12.43 7.73
CA ILE A 89 10.17 13.54 7.51
C ILE A 89 10.47 14.64 8.52
N PRO A 90 10.94 15.81 8.06
CA PRO A 90 11.15 16.94 8.96
C PRO A 90 9.78 17.44 9.47
N ARG A 91 9.62 17.49 10.78
CA ARG A 91 8.43 17.99 11.44
C ARG A 91 8.67 19.38 11.98
N ALA A 92 7.84 20.31 11.52
CA ALA A 92 7.80 21.64 12.10
C ALA A 92 7.35 21.56 13.57
N GLY A 93 8.08 22.20 14.46
CA GLY A 93 7.78 22.28 15.88
C GLY A 93 6.47 23.01 16.18
N THR A 94 6.16 23.14 17.46
CA THR A 94 4.92 23.76 17.94
C THR A 94 4.82 25.20 17.47
N PRO A 95 3.66 25.66 16.98
CA PRO A 95 3.45 27.09 16.65
C PRO A 95 3.61 27.97 17.89
N SER A 96 4.06 29.20 17.68
CA SER A 96 4.19 30.18 18.76
C SER A 96 2.84 30.44 19.45
N ALA A 97 2.86 30.64 20.75
CA ALA A 97 1.69 31.05 21.51
C ALA A 97 1.21 32.42 21.03
N VAL A 98 -0.10 32.55 20.79
CA VAL A 98 -0.71 33.86 20.43
C VAL A 98 -1.31 34.49 21.68
N THR A 99 -0.84 35.66 22.04
CA THR A 99 -1.36 36.44 23.17
C THR A 99 -2.15 37.63 22.64
N LYS A 100 -3.39 37.75 23.09
CA LYS A 100 -4.23 38.93 22.79
C LYS A 100 -3.87 40.08 23.74
N ASN A 101 -3.65 41.28 23.21
CA ASN A 101 -3.37 42.48 23.99
C ASN A 101 -2.15 42.34 24.93
N LEU A 102 -0.99 42.05 24.35
CA LEU A 102 0.27 41.96 25.09
C LEU A 102 0.60 43.31 25.75
N ASN A 103 0.71 43.33 27.08
CA ASN A 103 0.99 44.57 27.87
C ASN A 103 2.42 44.63 28.39
N SER A 104 3.26 43.63 28.11
CA SER A 104 4.64 43.55 28.63
C SER A 104 5.64 43.47 27.46
N PHE A 105 6.61 44.39 27.46
CA PHE A 105 7.68 44.48 26.48
C PHE A 105 9.05 44.56 27.17
N PRO A 106 10.11 43.93 26.65
CA PRO A 106 10.16 43.10 25.41
C PRO A 106 9.49 41.75 25.57
N ALA A 107 8.82 41.26 24.50
CA ALA A 107 8.27 39.91 24.46
C ALA A 107 9.39 38.87 24.52
N ILE A 108 9.17 37.79 25.23
CA ILE A 108 10.12 36.69 25.34
C ILE A 108 10.21 35.95 23.99
N ALA A 109 11.40 35.95 23.39
CA ALA A 109 11.66 35.17 22.19
C ALA A 109 11.94 33.70 22.56
N VAL A 110 11.13 32.79 22.03
CA VAL A 110 11.30 31.32 22.23
C VAL A 110 11.85 30.74 20.93
N LYS A 111 12.95 30.00 21.01
CA LYS A 111 13.50 29.27 19.86
C LYS A 111 12.56 28.12 19.48
N ARG A 112 12.22 28.05 18.20
CA ARG A 112 11.49 26.92 17.64
C ARG A 112 12.41 25.68 17.61
N THR A 113 11.93 24.56 18.08
CA THR A 113 12.59 23.24 17.96
C THR A 113 11.87 22.43 16.91
N ASP A 114 12.57 22.10 15.84
CA ASP A 114 12.06 21.21 14.80
C ASP A 114 12.63 19.80 15.04
N ASP A 115 11.79 18.78 14.90
CA ASP A 115 12.16 17.39 15.08
C ASP A 115 12.14 16.66 13.72
N ASP A 116 12.93 15.61 13.62
CA ASP A 116 12.89 14.67 12.49
C ASP A 116 12.17 13.40 12.92
N ILE A 117 11.14 13.02 12.17
CA ILE A 117 10.41 11.80 12.41
C ILE A 117 10.91 10.74 11.44
N THR A 118 11.43 9.66 12.01
CA THR A 118 11.92 8.51 11.26
C THR A 118 11.06 7.28 11.53
N TYR A 119 10.77 6.51 10.48
CA TYR A 119 10.18 5.18 10.62
C TYR A 119 10.70 4.26 9.51
N ALA A 120 10.81 2.98 9.83
CA ALA A 120 11.17 1.96 8.86
C ALA A 120 9.94 1.58 8.02
N ILE A 121 10.16 1.24 6.76
CA ILE A 121 9.15 0.65 5.91
C ILE A 121 9.28 -0.87 5.90
N ASP A 122 8.15 -1.54 5.82
CA ASP A 122 8.08 -2.99 5.83
C ASP A 122 8.53 -3.56 4.48
N THR A 123 9.06 -4.78 4.51
CA THR A 123 9.50 -5.50 3.33
C THR A 123 8.70 -6.79 3.22
N PHE A 124 7.98 -6.93 2.11
CA PHE A 124 7.16 -8.08 1.81
C PHE A 124 7.87 -8.96 0.78
N TYR A 125 7.92 -10.26 1.04
CA TYR A 125 8.59 -11.25 0.21
C TYR A 125 7.58 -12.29 -0.25
N THR A 126 7.61 -12.65 -1.53
CA THR A 126 6.93 -13.86 -1.97
C THR A 126 7.85 -15.07 -1.76
N THR A 127 7.26 -16.20 -1.42
CA THR A 127 7.99 -17.47 -1.45
C THR A 127 8.45 -17.78 -2.87
N PRO A 128 9.74 -18.13 -3.10
CA PRO A 128 10.21 -18.47 -4.42
C PRO A 128 9.38 -19.60 -5.03
N ARG A 129 8.86 -19.38 -6.23
CA ARG A 129 8.12 -20.39 -6.98
C ARG A 129 8.98 -21.00 -8.08
N HIS A 130 8.84 -22.30 -8.22
CA HIS A 130 9.47 -23.07 -9.26
C HIS A 130 8.42 -23.52 -10.28
N ILE A 131 8.72 -23.38 -11.56
CA ILE A 131 7.89 -23.85 -12.67
C ILE A 131 8.76 -24.79 -13.51
N GLU A 132 8.38 -26.06 -13.56
CA GLU A 132 9.09 -27.05 -14.37
C GLU A 132 8.92 -26.78 -15.85
N LYS A 133 10.00 -26.98 -16.61
CA LYS A 133 10.00 -26.72 -18.05
C LYS A 133 9.07 -27.68 -18.80
N ILE A 134 8.90 -28.91 -18.33
CA ILE A 134 8.02 -29.91 -18.90
C ILE A 134 6.57 -29.47 -18.84
N GLU A 135 6.12 -28.90 -17.71
CA GLU A 135 4.74 -28.43 -17.53
C GLU A 135 4.33 -27.34 -18.53
N ASN A 136 5.26 -26.49 -18.96
CA ASN A 136 5.00 -25.47 -19.97
C ASN A 136 4.73 -26.04 -21.38
N TYR A 137 5.22 -27.27 -21.67
CA TYR A 137 4.96 -27.94 -22.95
C TYR A 137 3.68 -28.78 -22.93
N GLU A 138 3.26 -29.28 -21.79
CA GLU A 138 2.11 -30.16 -21.65
C GLU A 138 0.78 -29.42 -21.44
N LEU A 139 0.82 -28.17 -20.96
CA LEU A 139 -0.37 -27.38 -20.66
C LEU A 139 -0.72 -26.44 -21.83
N SER A 140 -2.01 -26.34 -22.12
CA SER A 140 -2.57 -25.49 -23.17
C SER A 140 -2.63 -24.01 -22.84
N TYR A 141 -2.19 -23.59 -21.64
CA TYR A 141 -2.16 -22.20 -21.19
C TYR A 141 -0.80 -21.83 -20.60
N ASP A 142 -0.49 -20.55 -20.61
CA ASP A 142 0.75 -20.04 -20.02
C ASP A 142 0.67 -20.08 -18.49
N LYS A 143 1.09 -21.20 -17.92
CA LYS A 143 1.13 -21.42 -16.46
C LYS A 143 2.00 -20.40 -15.76
N ARG A 144 3.07 -19.96 -16.39
CA ARG A 144 3.97 -18.95 -15.82
C ARG A 144 3.25 -17.62 -15.65
N GLN A 145 2.52 -17.14 -16.65
CA GLN A 145 1.80 -15.88 -16.60
C GLN A 145 0.68 -15.91 -15.54
N SER A 146 -0.06 -17.02 -15.45
CA SER A 146 -1.10 -17.19 -14.44
C SER A 146 -0.53 -17.19 -13.02
N ALA A 147 0.52 -17.97 -12.77
CA ALA A 147 1.15 -18.05 -11.46
C ALA A 147 1.78 -16.72 -11.03
N LEU A 148 2.42 -16.00 -11.94
CA LEU A 148 2.97 -14.68 -11.68
C LEU A 148 1.87 -13.67 -11.32
N GLY A 149 0.74 -13.69 -12.02
CA GLY A 149 -0.40 -12.81 -11.73
C GLY A 149 -1.01 -13.06 -10.35
N GLU A 150 -1.16 -14.34 -9.96
CA GLU A 150 -1.67 -14.73 -8.63
C GLU A 150 -0.72 -14.27 -7.50
N ASP A 151 0.58 -14.50 -7.67
CA ASP A 151 1.58 -14.10 -6.67
C ASP A 151 1.68 -12.58 -6.52
N GLN A 152 1.52 -11.83 -7.63
CA GLN A 152 1.43 -10.38 -7.59
C GLN A 152 0.20 -9.89 -6.82
N ALA A 153 -0.97 -10.47 -7.10
CA ALA A 153 -2.21 -10.11 -6.42
C ALA A 153 -2.09 -10.36 -4.91
N ALA A 154 -1.58 -11.52 -4.50
CA ALA A 154 -1.37 -11.86 -3.10
C ALA A 154 -0.37 -10.92 -2.42
N LEU A 155 0.73 -10.56 -3.09
CA LEU A 155 1.72 -9.61 -2.58
C LEU A 155 1.11 -8.23 -2.36
N ILE A 156 0.32 -7.75 -3.32
CA ILE A 156 -0.36 -6.46 -3.25
C ILE A 156 -1.35 -6.42 -2.09
N ASP A 157 -2.17 -7.46 -1.94
CA ASP A 157 -3.16 -7.52 -0.86
C ASP A 157 -2.50 -7.55 0.52
N THR A 158 -1.46 -8.36 0.70
CA THR A 158 -0.67 -8.43 1.94
C THR A 158 -0.02 -7.09 2.29
N CYS A 159 0.54 -6.42 1.28
CA CYS A 159 1.16 -5.11 1.44
C CYS A 159 0.14 -4.04 1.88
N MET A 160 -1.07 -4.07 1.30
CA MET A 160 -2.14 -3.14 1.68
C MET A 160 -2.70 -3.41 3.07
N ASP A 161 -2.76 -4.66 3.50
CA ASP A 161 -3.13 -5.02 4.86
C ASP A 161 -2.10 -4.49 5.87
N GLY A 162 -0.81 -4.63 5.60
CA GLY A 162 0.26 -4.05 6.41
C GLY A 162 0.18 -2.51 6.49
N LEU A 163 -0.14 -1.85 5.38
CA LEU A 163 -0.36 -0.41 5.34
C LEU A 163 -1.55 0.01 6.22
N LEU A 164 -2.67 -0.70 6.14
CA LEU A 164 -3.85 -0.44 6.95
C LEU A 164 -3.59 -0.69 8.43
N PHE A 165 -2.85 -1.75 8.78
CA PHE A 165 -2.42 -2.01 10.15
C PHE A 165 -1.64 -0.82 10.73
N ASN A 166 -0.74 -0.22 9.94
CA ASN A 166 0.03 0.95 10.34
C ASN A 166 -0.85 2.22 10.47
N TRP A 167 -1.99 2.30 9.76
CA TRP A 167 -2.96 3.40 9.88
C TRP A 167 -3.99 3.19 10.99
N MET A 168 -4.08 2.01 11.58
CA MET A 168 -5.01 1.76 12.66
C MET A 168 -4.63 2.56 13.92
N PRO A 169 -5.55 3.38 14.48
CA PRO A 169 -5.29 4.17 15.67
C PRO A 169 -5.27 3.30 16.94
N LEU A 170 -4.73 3.87 18.01
CA LEU A 170 -4.84 3.30 19.34
C LEU A 170 -6.25 3.45 19.90
N VAL A 171 -6.55 2.76 21.01
CA VAL A 171 -7.86 2.69 21.67
C VAL A 171 -8.53 4.05 21.91
N ALA A 172 -7.75 5.09 22.21
CA ALA A 172 -8.29 6.44 22.46
C ALA A 172 -9.09 7.01 21.26
N ASN A 173 -8.84 6.53 20.06
CA ASN A 173 -9.50 6.97 18.83
C ASN A 173 -10.37 5.85 18.24
N THR A 174 -10.99 5.04 19.07
CA THR A 174 -11.96 4.02 18.63
C THR A 174 -13.39 4.44 18.95
N ILE A 175 -14.31 4.09 18.06
CA ILE A 175 -15.75 4.25 18.18
C ILE A 175 -16.33 2.85 18.19
N LEU A 176 -17.20 2.55 19.13
CA LEU A 176 -17.89 1.26 19.16
C LEU A 176 -19.14 1.28 18.30
N THR A 177 -19.45 0.14 17.65
CA THR A 177 -20.71 -0.03 16.92
C THR A 177 -21.90 -0.06 17.89
N ASP A 178 -23.05 0.39 17.42
CA ASP A 178 -24.27 0.61 18.22
C ASP A 178 -25.56 0.07 17.57
N GLY A 179 -25.45 -0.69 16.49
CA GLY A 179 -26.59 -1.28 15.77
C GLY A 179 -27.18 -2.52 16.46
N PRO A 180 -28.09 -3.23 15.79
CA PRO A 180 -28.66 -4.47 16.29
C PRO A 180 -27.59 -5.57 16.42
N ALA A 181 -27.86 -6.57 17.28
CA ALA A 181 -26.97 -7.72 17.43
C ALA A 181 -26.93 -8.57 16.14
N VAL A 182 -25.73 -8.93 15.73
CA VAL A 182 -25.44 -9.75 14.57
C VAL A 182 -24.39 -10.82 14.91
N ASP A 183 -24.26 -11.82 14.08
CA ASP A 183 -23.20 -12.80 14.22
C ASP A 183 -21.83 -12.13 13.99
N PRO A 184 -20.76 -12.65 14.62
CA PRO A 184 -19.42 -12.09 14.46
C PRO A 184 -18.99 -12.17 12.98
N THR A 185 -18.46 -11.05 12.46
CA THR A 185 -18.01 -10.98 11.07
C THR A 185 -16.63 -11.61 10.86
N MET A 186 -15.83 -11.69 11.95
CA MET A 186 -14.50 -12.30 11.89
C MET A 186 -14.55 -13.80 12.14
N ALA A 187 -13.82 -14.55 11.32
CA ALA A 187 -13.68 -15.99 11.48
C ALA A 187 -13.06 -16.34 12.83
N GLY A 188 -13.74 -17.19 13.61
CA GLY A 188 -13.33 -17.59 14.95
C GLY A 188 -13.99 -16.80 16.08
N GLY A 189 -14.70 -15.71 15.79
CA GLY A 189 -15.49 -14.98 16.79
C GLY A 189 -16.62 -15.86 17.35
N THR A 190 -16.86 -15.79 18.67
CA THR A 190 -17.85 -16.65 19.35
C THR A 190 -19.05 -15.89 19.89
N ALA A 191 -18.91 -14.61 20.20
CA ALA A 191 -19.99 -13.79 20.74
C ALA A 191 -20.64 -12.91 19.67
N HIS A 192 -21.95 -12.65 19.79
CA HIS A 192 -22.63 -11.69 18.92
C HIS A 192 -21.99 -10.30 19.01
N ARG A 193 -22.03 -9.57 17.93
CA ARG A 193 -21.49 -8.22 17.79
C ARG A 193 -22.64 -7.24 17.52
N LEU A 194 -22.42 -5.97 17.82
CA LEU A 194 -23.34 -4.92 17.40
C LEU A 194 -23.01 -4.51 15.95
N ALA A 195 -24.04 -4.41 15.12
CA ALA A 195 -23.87 -4.05 13.70
C ALA A 195 -23.38 -2.60 13.54
N PHE A 196 -22.70 -2.37 12.43
CA PHE A 196 -22.35 -1.02 12.00
C PHE A 196 -23.61 -0.28 11.51
N SER A 197 -23.79 0.95 11.93
CA SER A 197 -24.96 1.77 11.60
C SER A 197 -24.57 3.18 11.11
N LYS A 198 -25.53 3.91 10.59
CA LYS A 198 -25.33 5.31 10.19
C LYS A 198 -24.95 6.22 11.37
N THR A 199 -25.32 5.88 12.60
CA THR A 199 -24.97 6.64 13.81
C THR A 199 -23.47 6.57 14.09
N ASN A 200 -22.81 5.48 13.74
CA ASN A 200 -21.35 5.35 13.85
C ASN A 200 -20.61 6.34 12.95
N LEU A 201 -21.10 6.56 11.72
CA LEU A 201 -20.56 7.60 10.83
C LEU A 201 -20.85 9.01 11.36
N GLN A 202 -22.00 9.23 12.00
CA GLN A 202 -22.31 10.51 12.64
C GLN A 202 -21.37 10.78 13.82
N ALA A 203 -21.11 9.77 14.64
CA ALA A 203 -20.14 9.86 15.74
C ALA A 203 -18.72 10.15 15.23
N GLY A 204 -18.30 9.47 14.16
CA GLY A 204 -17.02 9.72 13.50
C GLY A 204 -16.92 11.14 12.93
N LYS A 205 -17.99 11.63 12.29
CA LYS A 205 -18.04 13.01 11.80
C LYS A 205 -17.89 14.00 12.96
N LEU A 206 -18.64 13.80 14.04
CA LEU A 206 -18.56 14.66 15.23
C LEU A 206 -17.16 14.69 15.84
N ALA A 207 -16.48 13.54 15.91
CA ALA A 207 -15.12 13.43 16.40
C ALA A 207 -14.14 14.24 15.54
N LEU A 208 -14.21 14.07 14.20
CA LEU A 208 -13.39 14.83 13.26
C LEU A 208 -13.68 16.33 13.29
N ASP A 209 -14.93 16.74 13.48
CA ASP A 209 -15.32 18.15 13.59
C ASP A 209 -14.75 18.78 14.88
N LYS A 210 -14.77 18.05 16.01
CA LYS A 210 -14.14 18.47 17.27
C LYS A 210 -12.64 18.63 17.13
N ASP A 211 -12.00 17.77 16.36
CA ASP A 211 -10.56 17.83 16.03
C ASP A 211 -10.20 18.92 15.01
N LYS A 212 -11.18 19.69 14.54
CA LYS A 212 -11.03 20.75 13.53
C LYS A 212 -10.41 20.25 12.22
N ILE A 213 -10.77 19.03 11.82
CA ILE A 213 -10.36 18.45 10.54
C ILE A 213 -11.29 18.97 9.44
N PRO A 214 -10.75 19.40 8.27
CA PRO A 214 -11.58 19.87 7.15
C PRO A 214 -12.66 18.87 6.75
N GLY A 215 -13.81 19.35 6.30
CA GLY A 215 -14.92 18.51 5.86
C GLY A 215 -14.73 17.86 4.49
N THR A 216 -13.77 18.37 3.69
CA THR A 216 -13.41 17.82 2.37
C THR A 216 -12.25 16.84 2.50
N GLY A 217 -12.25 15.77 1.72
CA GLY A 217 -11.18 14.77 1.77
C GLY A 217 -11.28 13.78 2.94
N ARG A 218 -12.47 13.65 3.55
CA ARG A 218 -12.75 12.62 4.54
C ARG A 218 -13.12 11.32 3.86
N ILE A 219 -12.54 10.23 4.31
CA ILE A 219 -12.72 8.89 3.76
C ILE A 219 -13.23 7.98 4.86
N ALA A 220 -14.22 7.17 4.53
CA ALA A 220 -14.68 6.05 5.33
C ALA A 220 -14.39 4.75 4.58
N LEU A 221 -13.35 4.04 5.02
CA LEU A 221 -13.01 2.73 4.47
C LEU A 221 -13.71 1.66 5.31
N LEU A 222 -14.73 1.05 4.74
CA LEU A 222 -15.57 0.06 5.39
C LEU A 222 -15.18 -1.36 4.98
N THR A 223 -15.30 -2.31 5.90
CA THR A 223 -15.29 -3.73 5.54
C THR A 223 -16.54 -4.05 4.73
N ALA A 224 -16.53 -5.15 3.96
CA ALA A 224 -17.69 -5.55 3.16
C ALA A 224 -18.94 -5.77 4.03
N ASP A 225 -18.76 -6.36 5.23
CA ASP A 225 -19.85 -6.60 6.19
C ASP A 225 -20.40 -5.30 6.78
N HIS A 226 -19.51 -4.40 7.23
CA HIS A 226 -19.91 -3.09 7.75
C HIS A 226 -20.57 -2.23 6.68
N TYR A 227 -20.13 -2.34 5.42
CA TYR A 227 -20.79 -1.65 4.31
C TYR A 227 -22.22 -2.17 4.11
N ASN A 228 -22.42 -3.49 4.11
CA ASN A 228 -23.75 -4.09 3.97
C ASN A 228 -24.67 -3.70 5.15
N GLN A 229 -24.17 -3.76 6.38
CA GLN A 229 -24.89 -3.33 7.57
C GLN A 229 -25.26 -1.85 7.51
N PHE A 230 -24.31 -0.99 7.13
CA PHE A 230 -24.55 0.44 6.92
C PHE A 230 -25.64 0.68 5.87
N PHE A 231 -25.52 0.05 4.71
CA PHE A 231 -26.46 0.22 3.62
C PHE A 231 -27.89 -0.21 4.01
N ASN A 232 -28.00 -1.27 4.79
CA ASN A 232 -29.28 -1.73 5.34
C ASN A 232 -29.86 -0.78 6.40
N SER A 233 -29.03 -0.01 7.09
CA SER A 233 -29.47 0.99 8.07
C SER A 233 -30.01 2.28 7.45
N LEU A 234 -29.83 2.49 6.15
CA LEU A 234 -30.32 3.66 5.41
C LEU A 234 -31.79 3.50 5.02
N SER A 235 -32.52 4.60 5.02
CA SER A 235 -33.86 4.69 4.42
C SER A 235 -33.76 4.65 2.90
N ASP A 236 -34.85 4.36 2.19
CA ASP A 236 -34.87 4.25 0.74
C ASP A 236 -34.49 5.57 0.04
N ALA A 237 -34.87 6.71 0.61
CA ALA A 237 -34.47 8.02 0.12
C ALA A 237 -32.97 8.27 0.28
N GLU A 238 -32.39 7.86 1.42
CA GLU A 238 -30.94 7.95 1.68
C GLU A 238 -30.16 7.03 0.73
N LYS A 239 -30.64 5.80 0.48
CA LYS A 239 -30.03 4.86 -0.49
C LYS A 239 -29.97 5.45 -1.90
N THR A 240 -31.04 6.08 -2.34
CA THR A 240 -31.09 6.73 -3.66
C THR A 240 -30.08 7.86 -3.75
N ASN A 241 -30.03 8.74 -2.75
CA ASN A 241 -29.08 9.85 -2.71
C ASN A 241 -27.63 9.36 -2.63
N PHE A 242 -27.37 8.30 -1.87
CA PHE A 242 -26.07 7.68 -1.72
C PHE A 242 -25.51 7.14 -3.05
N ASN A 243 -26.34 6.41 -3.80
CA ASN A 243 -25.96 5.81 -5.07
C ASN A 243 -25.73 6.84 -6.19
N ASN A 244 -26.44 7.97 -6.16
CA ASN A 244 -26.30 9.02 -7.17
C ASN A 244 -24.93 9.70 -7.19
N VAL A 245 -24.12 9.56 -6.13
CA VAL A 245 -22.83 10.23 -5.98
C VAL A 245 -21.66 9.23 -6.10
N ALA A 246 -21.93 8.00 -6.51
CA ALA A 246 -20.89 6.98 -6.67
C ALA A 246 -19.89 7.37 -7.76
N ASN A 247 -18.60 7.23 -7.48
CA ASN A 247 -17.50 7.38 -8.43
C ASN A 247 -16.60 6.13 -8.39
N LEU A 248 -17.02 5.11 -9.13
CA LEU A 248 -16.35 3.82 -9.15
C LEU A 248 -14.92 3.90 -9.72
N ALA A 249 -14.62 4.89 -10.57
CA ALA A 249 -13.27 5.09 -11.10
C ALA A 249 -12.25 5.49 -10.01
N GLU A 250 -12.72 6.16 -8.95
CA GLU A 250 -11.94 6.50 -7.77
C GLU A 250 -12.14 5.54 -6.59
N GLY A 251 -12.85 4.43 -6.80
CA GLY A 251 -13.17 3.46 -5.75
C GLY A 251 -14.19 3.95 -4.73
N VAL A 252 -14.87 5.08 -4.99
CA VAL A 252 -15.91 5.63 -4.11
C VAL A 252 -17.25 5.01 -4.47
N VAL A 253 -17.78 4.21 -3.54
CA VAL A 253 -19.08 3.54 -3.71
C VAL A 253 -20.24 4.51 -3.51
N GLY A 254 -20.04 5.54 -2.69
CA GLY A 254 -21.03 6.59 -2.45
C GLY A 254 -20.50 7.64 -1.50
N ARG A 255 -21.32 8.65 -1.20
CA ARG A 255 -20.96 9.71 -0.24
C ARG A 255 -22.07 9.88 0.80
N TYR A 256 -21.68 9.91 2.07
CA TYR A 256 -22.58 10.10 3.20
C TYR A 256 -21.94 11.00 4.27
N LEU A 257 -22.68 11.99 4.76
CA LEU A 257 -22.23 12.94 5.79
C LEU A 257 -20.88 13.64 5.52
N GLY A 258 -20.49 13.77 4.27
CA GLY A 258 -19.21 14.36 3.88
C GLY A 258 -18.04 13.37 3.84
N PHE A 259 -18.29 12.08 4.08
CA PHE A 259 -17.34 11.02 3.84
C PHE A 259 -17.50 10.45 2.42
N ASP A 260 -16.39 10.25 1.75
CA ASP A 260 -16.29 9.39 0.59
C ASP A 260 -16.18 7.94 1.09
N ILE A 261 -17.19 7.12 0.80
CA ILE A 261 -17.25 5.74 1.28
C ILE A 261 -16.56 4.82 0.29
N MET A 262 -15.58 4.10 0.77
CA MET A 262 -14.85 3.06 0.05
C MET A 262 -15.07 1.72 0.74
N MET A 263 -15.02 0.64 -0.01
CA MET A 263 -15.22 -0.71 0.50
C MET A 263 -14.00 -1.57 0.21
N ARG A 264 -13.63 -2.41 1.20
CA ARG A 264 -12.63 -3.46 1.05
C ARG A 264 -13.09 -4.72 1.79
N THR A 265 -12.61 -5.87 1.41
CA THR A 265 -12.97 -7.14 2.07
C THR A 265 -12.58 -7.13 3.55
N SER A 266 -11.36 -6.69 3.87
CA SER A 266 -10.82 -6.56 5.23
C SER A 266 -10.15 -5.19 5.37
N VAL A 267 -10.32 -4.51 6.50
CA VAL A 267 -9.70 -3.20 6.75
C VAL A 267 -8.77 -3.26 7.96
N GLY A 268 -9.27 -3.69 9.09
CA GLY A 268 -8.46 -3.79 10.29
C GLY A 268 -9.06 -4.74 11.32
N ARG A 269 -8.22 -5.17 12.24
CA ARG A 269 -8.59 -6.12 13.28
C ARG A 269 -8.11 -5.64 14.63
N TYR A 270 -9.00 -5.69 15.61
CA TYR A 270 -8.68 -5.48 17.01
C TYR A 270 -9.03 -6.71 17.82
N ARG A 271 -8.32 -6.92 18.92
CA ARG A 271 -8.56 -8.00 19.88
C ARG A 271 -8.68 -7.42 21.28
N GLY A 272 -9.57 -7.99 22.07
CA GLY A 272 -9.74 -7.64 23.48
C GLY A 272 -11.15 -7.14 23.82
N ALA A 273 -11.36 -6.82 25.09
CA ALA A 273 -12.63 -6.32 25.62
C ALA A 273 -12.90 -4.86 25.21
N ASP A 274 -14.15 -4.42 25.33
CA ASP A 274 -14.56 -3.05 25.05
C ASP A 274 -13.72 -2.05 25.88
N GLY A 275 -13.09 -1.12 25.17
CA GLY A 275 -12.22 -0.10 25.79
C GLY A 275 -10.78 -0.53 26.09
N ALA A 276 -10.41 -1.80 25.83
CA ALA A 276 -9.05 -2.34 26.05
C ALA A 276 -8.53 -3.09 24.82
N PHE A 277 -8.79 -2.55 23.63
CA PHE A 277 -8.39 -3.19 22.38
C PHE A 277 -6.90 -3.08 22.09
N VAL A 278 -6.36 -4.12 21.47
CA VAL A 278 -5.04 -4.11 20.85
C VAL A 278 -5.23 -4.38 19.36
N LYS A 279 -4.58 -3.59 18.51
CA LYS A 279 -4.57 -3.85 17.08
C LYS A 279 -3.79 -5.13 16.79
N VAL A 280 -4.28 -5.93 15.87
CA VAL A 280 -3.70 -7.25 15.53
C VAL A 280 -3.14 -7.20 14.13
N ASP A 281 -1.88 -7.63 13.98
CA ASP A 281 -1.26 -7.88 12.70
C ASP A 281 -1.47 -9.34 12.32
N GLU A 282 -2.16 -9.58 11.21
CA GLU A 282 -2.44 -10.94 10.70
C GLU A 282 -1.19 -11.68 10.22
N TYR A 283 -0.12 -10.93 9.94
CA TYR A 283 1.15 -11.46 9.46
C TYR A 283 2.20 -11.61 10.55
N ASP A 284 1.83 -11.29 11.80
CA ASP A 284 2.68 -11.61 12.96
C ASP A 284 2.78 -13.12 13.16
N ALA A 285 4.00 -13.60 13.43
CA ALA A 285 4.28 -15.03 13.61
C ALA A 285 3.43 -15.70 14.71
N GLY A 286 3.00 -14.95 15.72
CA GLY A 286 2.12 -15.41 16.80
C GLY A 286 0.63 -15.50 16.44
N PHE A 287 0.21 -14.87 15.34
CA PHE A 287 -1.22 -14.78 14.99
C PHE A 287 -1.90 -16.12 14.76
N ALA A 288 -1.25 -17.02 14.06
CA ALA A 288 -1.82 -18.33 13.73
C ALA A 288 -2.12 -19.20 14.95
N ALA A 289 -1.26 -19.11 15.98
CA ALA A 289 -1.37 -19.90 17.23
C ALA A 289 -2.23 -19.20 18.30
N SER A 290 -2.61 -17.93 18.11
CA SER A 290 -3.37 -17.16 19.09
C SER A 290 -4.87 -17.44 19.02
N ASP A 291 -5.56 -17.32 20.19
CA ASP A 291 -7.01 -17.36 20.24
C ASP A 291 -7.60 -16.17 19.50
N LYS A 292 -8.59 -16.43 18.64
CA LYS A 292 -9.25 -15.45 17.77
C LYS A 292 -10.70 -15.18 18.19
N SER A 293 -11.15 -15.76 19.31
CA SER A 293 -12.54 -15.64 19.77
C SER A 293 -12.96 -14.20 20.03
N ASP A 294 -12.01 -13.37 20.49
CA ASP A 294 -12.21 -11.95 20.78
C ASP A 294 -11.83 -11.01 19.64
N ASP A 295 -11.51 -11.54 18.47
CA ASP A 295 -11.18 -10.72 17.30
C ASP A 295 -12.43 -9.98 16.80
N ARG A 296 -12.23 -8.71 16.42
CA ARG A 296 -13.28 -7.79 16.01
C ARG A 296 -12.88 -7.08 14.73
N ALA A 297 -13.79 -7.02 13.79
CA ALA A 297 -13.59 -6.22 12.61
C ALA A 297 -13.61 -4.73 12.93
N ALA A 298 -12.83 -3.98 12.20
CA ALA A 298 -12.80 -2.54 12.30
C ALA A 298 -12.85 -1.89 10.92
N SER A 299 -13.57 -0.78 10.83
CA SER A 299 -13.57 0.13 9.69
C SER A 299 -12.81 1.40 10.05
N LEU A 300 -12.19 2.05 9.07
CA LEU A 300 -11.32 3.19 9.29
C LEU A 300 -11.97 4.48 8.76
N LEU A 301 -12.02 5.50 9.61
CA LEU A 301 -12.46 6.86 9.27
C LEU A 301 -11.25 7.79 9.35
N TYR A 302 -10.88 8.42 8.25
CA TYR A 302 -9.69 9.26 8.23
C TYR A 302 -9.81 10.40 7.22
N HIS A 303 -8.91 11.36 7.34
CA HIS A 303 -8.74 12.41 6.35
C HIS A 303 -7.45 12.17 5.56
N GLU A 304 -7.48 12.38 4.24
CA GLU A 304 -6.36 12.08 3.33
C GLU A 304 -5.00 12.67 3.73
N LYS A 305 -4.99 13.80 4.47
CA LYS A 305 -3.75 14.43 4.97
C LYS A 305 -3.30 13.94 6.34
N THR A 306 -4.08 13.10 7.02
CA THR A 306 -3.76 12.60 8.38
C THR A 306 -3.06 11.25 8.38
N VAL A 307 -3.10 10.55 7.26
CA VAL A 307 -2.36 9.32 7.01
C VAL A 307 -1.37 9.52 5.87
N GLU A 308 -0.28 8.78 5.89
CA GLU A 308 0.72 8.81 4.83
C GLU A 308 1.11 7.42 4.39
N ARG A 309 1.51 7.32 3.13
CA ARG A 309 2.13 6.14 2.55
C ARG A 309 3.51 6.47 2.04
N ALA A 310 4.42 5.51 2.12
CA ALA A 310 5.74 5.59 1.57
C ALA A 310 6.01 4.32 0.77
N PHE A 311 6.31 4.47 -0.49
CA PHE A 311 6.64 3.39 -1.40
C PHE A 311 8.17 3.37 -1.60
N GLY A 312 8.79 2.25 -1.33
CA GLY A 312 10.23 2.07 -1.49
C GLY A 312 10.58 1.63 -2.91
N ASN A 313 10.61 0.33 -3.14
CA ASN A 313 10.89 -0.23 -4.45
C ASN A 313 10.23 -1.61 -4.62
N VAL A 314 10.08 -2.02 -5.87
CA VAL A 314 9.67 -3.37 -6.26
C VAL A 314 10.85 -4.00 -6.99
N GLU A 315 11.20 -5.21 -6.62
CA GLU A 315 12.22 -6.00 -7.30
C GLU A 315 11.69 -7.39 -7.60
N MET A 316 11.89 -7.85 -8.83
CA MET A 316 11.64 -9.21 -9.25
C MET A 316 12.97 -9.93 -9.41
N PHE A 317 13.08 -11.10 -8.82
CA PHE A 317 14.20 -12.03 -8.99
C PHE A 317 13.74 -13.16 -9.89
N ASP A 318 14.40 -13.33 -11.00
CA ASP A 318 14.10 -14.39 -11.97
C ASP A 318 15.40 -15.16 -12.29
N ARG A 319 15.32 -16.48 -12.17
CA ARG A 319 16.39 -17.39 -12.54
C ARG A 319 15.85 -18.43 -13.49
N ALA A 320 16.00 -18.16 -14.77
CA ALA A 320 15.55 -19.05 -15.84
C ALA A 320 16.50 -20.21 -16.07
N ASN A 321 15.94 -21.38 -16.40
CA ASN A 321 16.66 -22.60 -16.72
C ASN A 321 17.61 -23.04 -15.60
N ASP A 322 17.16 -22.99 -14.34
CA ASP A 322 17.98 -23.44 -13.22
C ASP A 322 18.19 -24.97 -13.31
N PRO A 323 19.45 -25.44 -13.40
CA PRO A 323 19.74 -26.86 -13.52
C PRO A 323 19.40 -27.67 -12.26
N LEU A 324 19.27 -27.03 -11.07
CA LEU A 324 18.89 -27.67 -9.83
C LEU A 324 17.40 -27.99 -9.78
N TYR A 325 16.59 -27.19 -10.47
CA TYR A 325 15.13 -27.30 -10.43
C TYR A 325 14.54 -27.73 -11.79
N TYR A 326 15.36 -27.87 -12.85
CA TYR A 326 14.91 -28.21 -14.22
C TYR A 326 13.82 -27.28 -14.75
N GLY A 327 13.84 -26.01 -14.34
CA GLY A 327 12.82 -25.02 -14.68
C GLY A 327 13.22 -23.60 -14.35
N ASP A 328 12.23 -22.74 -14.23
CA ASP A 328 12.39 -21.33 -13.89
C ASP A 328 11.99 -21.12 -12.41
N VAL A 329 12.78 -20.32 -11.69
CA VAL A 329 12.49 -19.91 -10.32
C VAL A 329 12.38 -18.40 -10.26
N TYR A 330 11.33 -17.90 -9.63
CA TYR A 330 11.11 -16.46 -9.47
C TYR A 330 10.59 -16.11 -8.07
N SER A 331 10.81 -14.86 -7.68
CA SER A 331 10.26 -14.28 -6.45
C SER A 331 10.17 -12.76 -6.57
N PHE A 332 9.34 -12.14 -5.73
CA PHE A 332 9.16 -10.69 -5.67
C PHE A 332 9.50 -10.16 -4.29
N ILE A 333 10.01 -8.93 -4.28
CA ILE A 333 10.15 -8.11 -3.07
C ILE A 333 9.45 -6.79 -3.33
N LEU A 334 8.59 -6.40 -2.40
CA LEU A 334 7.93 -5.10 -2.35
C LEU A 334 8.25 -4.42 -1.03
N ARG A 335 8.64 -3.15 -1.08
CA ARG A 335 8.85 -2.34 0.11
C ARG A 335 7.83 -1.23 0.16
N MET A 336 7.01 -1.23 1.20
CA MET A 336 6.01 -0.22 1.42
C MET A 336 5.76 -0.04 2.91
N GLY A 337 5.43 1.16 3.31
CA GLY A 337 5.06 1.46 4.67
C GLY A 337 4.15 2.68 4.72
N GLY A 338 3.71 3.00 5.91
CA GLY A 338 2.91 4.18 6.17
C GLY A 338 2.72 4.35 7.66
N ARG A 339 2.16 5.47 8.02
CA ARG A 339 1.83 5.76 9.42
C ARG A 339 0.72 6.81 9.52
N ILE A 340 0.26 7.00 10.71
CA ILE A 340 -0.59 8.13 11.08
C ILE A 340 0.30 9.36 11.25
N ARG A 341 0.10 10.40 10.43
CA ARG A 341 0.80 11.69 10.56
C ARG A 341 0.27 12.50 11.74
N ARG A 342 -1.04 12.45 11.93
CA ARG A 342 -1.74 13.18 12.98
C ARG A 342 -2.78 12.25 13.60
N ALA A 343 -2.60 11.92 14.89
CA ALA A 343 -3.49 11.02 15.62
C ALA A 343 -4.93 11.57 15.68
N SER A 344 -5.11 12.88 15.88
CA SER A 344 -6.39 13.54 15.67
C SER A 344 -6.71 13.53 14.16
N GLY A 345 -7.83 12.96 13.78
CA GLY A 345 -8.26 12.86 12.39
C GLY A 345 -8.17 11.45 11.80
N VAL A 346 -7.88 10.45 12.62
CA VAL A 346 -7.98 9.02 12.29
C VAL A 346 -8.75 8.33 13.41
N TYR A 347 -9.86 7.68 13.06
CA TYR A 347 -10.72 6.94 13.99
C TYR A 347 -11.00 5.55 13.43
N ALA A 348 -11.03 4.55 14.29
CA ALA A 348 -11.50 3.21 13.94
C ALA A 348 -12.88 2.98 14.53
N VAL A 349 -13.80 2.47 13.72
CA VAL A 349 -15.09 1.95 14.21
C VAL A 349 -14.93 0.46 14.39
N VAL A 350 -14.99 0.01 15.64
CA VAL A 350 -14.74 -1.38 16.06
C VAL A 350 -16.04 -2.02 16.50
N GLU A 351 -16.26 -3.27 16.15
CA GLU A 351 -17.43 -4.04 16.60
C GLU A 351 -17.47 -4.13 18.13
N ALA A 352 -18.58 -3.69 18.74
CA ALA A 352 -18.85 -3.89 20.14
C ALA A 352 -19.42 -5.28 20.40
N LEU A 353 -19.25 -5.80 21.61
CA LEU A 353 -19.95 -7.00 22.06
C LEU A 353 -21.44 -6.68 22.24
N ALA A 354 -22.31 -7.57 21.77
CA ALA A 354 -23.71 -7.53 22.14
C ALA A 354 -23.84 -8.05 23.59
N ALA A 355 -24.55 -7.29 24.43
CA ALA A 355 -24.79 -7.62 25.84
C ALA A 355 -25.65 -8.88 25.97
#